data_4b93b83d020f5371c0711618b875b935
#
_entry.id   4b93b83d020f5371c0711618b875b935
#
_cell.length_a   1.000
_cell.length_b   1.000
_cell.length_c   1.000
_cell.angle_alpha   90.00
_cell.angle_beta   90.00
_cell.angle_gamma   90.00
#
_symmetry.space_group_name_H-M   'P 1'
#
loop_
_entity.id
_entity.type
_entity.pdbx_description
1 polymer ?
#
loop_
_entity_poly.entity_id
_entity_poly.type
_entity_poly.pdbx_seq_one_letter_code
_entity_poly.pdbx_strand_id
1 'polypeptide(L)'
;MKLLHRLYVLILVSIGKAVDIWSTKPYPANVLSNLYPNTFEIDGVQCASMEGFLQSLKFQDISKQREICALSGKEAKDSSTTVWQSTQTIYWQEYVIHRQSQAFITHIKRAYKAFYTQNKSFREALLSTRGKRLYHIGGVTDSYKTILTEVEFCSILTELRDGVS
;
A
#
# COMPACT_ATOMS: atom_id res chain seq x y z
N MET A 1 7.63 19.81 14.91
CA MET A 1 7.55 19.62 13.45
C MET A 1 6.38 18.71 13.04
N LYS A 2 6.24 17.48 13.60
CA LYS A 2 5.13 16.55 13.24
C LYS A 2 3.72 17.11 13.51
N LEU A 3 3.50 17.85 14.60
CA LEU A 3 2.19 18.42 14.96
C LEU A 3 1.72 19.48 13.97
N LEU A 4 2.61 20.41 13.60
CA LEU A 4 2.33 21.45 12.61
C LEU A 4 2.01 20.87 11.23
N HIS A 5 2.74 19.82 10.83
CA HIS A 5 2.47 19.13 9.57
C HIS A 5 1.08 18.45 9.59
N ARG A 6 0.73 17.76 10.68
CA ARG A 6 -0.62 17.16 10.82
C ARG A 6 -1.73 18.21 10.72
N LEU A 7 -1.56 19.36 11.42
CA LEU A 7 -2.53 20.45 11.37
C LEU A 7 -2.68 21.00 9.95
N TYR A 8 -1.56 21.23 9.26
CA TYR A 8 -1.55 21.66 7.87
C TYR A 8 -2.34 20.71 6.95
N VAL A 9 -2.09 19.39 7.06
CA VAL A 9 -2.81 18.41 6.24
C VAL A 9 -4.30 18.38 6.58
N LEU A 10 -4.68 18.48 7.85
CA LEU A 10 -6.09 18.55 8.27
C LEU A 10 -6.81 19.77 7.65
N ILE A 11 -6.14 20.91 7.58
CA ILE A 11 -6.66 22.10 6.89
C ILE A 11 -6.85 21.82 5.40
N LEU A 12 -5.85 21.20 4.73
CA LEU A 12 -5.98 20.88 3.31
C LEU A 12 -7.13 19.88 3.03
N VAL A 13 -7.35 18.93 3.93
CA VAL A 13 -8.46 17.97 3.83
C VAL A 13 -9.79 18.70 4.02
N SER A 14 -9.91 19.60 5.02
CA SER A 14 -11.15 20.31 5.31
C SER A 14 -11.60 21.25 4.17
N ILE A 15 -10.64 21.81 3.43
CA ILE A 15 -10.92 22.65 2.25
C ILE A 15 -10.92 21.86 0.92
N GLY A 16 -10.91 20.53 0.97
CA GLY A 16 -11.02 19.66 -0.19
C GLY A 16 -9.77 19.59 -1.10
N LYS A 17 -8.62 20.09 -0.64
CA LYS A 17 -7.34 20.11 -1.39
C LYS A 17 -6.47 18.86 -1.15
N ALA A 18 -6.85 18.02 -0.22
CA ALA A 18 -6.13 16.78 0.09
C ALA A 18 -7.08 15.63 0.45
N VAL A 19 -6.56 14.42 0.37
CA VAL A 19 -7.18 13.19 0.90
C VAL A 19 -6.19 12.53 1.84
N ASP A 20 -6.60 12.30 3.08
CA ASP A 20 -5.84 11.52 4.06
C ASP A 20 -6.39 10.09 4.07
N ILE A 21 -5.62 9.16 3.53
CA ILE A 21 -6.05 7.77 3.26
C ILE A 21 -6.03 6.95 4.55
N TRP A 22 -7.22 6.49 4.96
CA TRP A 22 -7.41 5.59 6.10
C TRP A 22 -8.65 4.73 5.90
N SER A 23 -8.60 3.47 6.37
CA SER A 23 -9.71 2.53 6.28
C SER A 23 -10.99 2.96 7.01
N THR A 24 -10.87 3.84 7.99
CA THR A 24 -11.99 4.37 8.80
C THR A 24 -12.56 5.69 8.28
N LYS A 25 -11.97 6.26 7.22
CA LYS A 25 -12.43 7.50 6.60
C LYS A 25 -13.52 7.24 5.57
N PRO A 26 -14.32 8.24 5.21
CA PRO A 26 -15.28 8.10 4.12
C PRO A 26 -14.60 7.95 2.76
N TYR A 27 -15.39 7.56 1.74
CA TYR A 27 -14.96 7.53 0.35
C TYR A 27 -14.33 8.87 -0.09
N PRO A 28 -13.24 8.88 -0.85
CA PRO A 28 -12.53 7.74 -1.43
C PRO A 28 -11.45 7.13 -0.53
N ALA A 29 -11.17 7.74 0.63
CA ALA A 29 -10.03 7.43 1.48
C ALA A 29 -10.04 5.98 2.01
N ASN A 30 -11.20 5.45 2.38
CA ASN A 30 -11.33 4.07 2.83
C ASN A 30 -11.02 3.06 1.73
N VAL A 31 -11.51 3.28 0.51
CA VAL A 31 -11.32 2.39 -0.64
C VAL A 31 -9.86 2.38 -1.10
N LEU A 32 -9.14 3.49 -0.90
CA LEU A 32 -7.72 3.61 -1.22
C LEU A 32 -6.80 2.99 -0.17
N SER A 33 -7.32 2.66 1.00
CA SER A 33 -6.53 1.99 2.05
C SER A 33 -6.14 0.58 1.61
N ASN A 34 -4.88 0.19 1.87
CA ASN A 34 -4.39 -1.16 1.62
C ASN A 34 -5.19 -2.25 2.37
N LEU A 35 -5.84 -1.86 3.48
CA LEU A 35 -6.70 -2.75 4.28
C LEU A 35 -8.06 -3.05 3.62
N TYR A 36 -8.50 -2.23 2.66
CA TYR A 36 -9.80 -2.41 2.03
C TYR A 36 -9.83 -3.71 1.21
N PRO A 37 -10.93 -4.49 1.24
CA PRO A 37 -11.04 -5.77 0.55
C PRO A 37 -11.23 -5.57 -0.98
N ASN A 38 -10.21 -5.06 -1.61
CA ASN A 38 -10.11 -4.86 -3.05
C ASN A 38 -9.26 -5.98 -3.65
N THR A 39 -9.87 -6.90 -4.38
CA THR A 39 -9.20 -8.07 -4.96
C THR A 39 -8.42 -7.74 -6.22
N PHE A 40 -7.30 -8.42 -6.43
CA PHE A 40 -6.51 -8.41 -7.65
C PHE A 40 -5.65 -9.67 -7.74
N GLU A 41 -5.07 -9.93 -8.91
CA GLU A 41 -4.15 -11.03 -9.16
C GLU A 41 -2.77 -10.50 -9.56
N ILE A 42 -1.71 -11.12 -9.05
CA ILE A 42 -0.34 -10.87 -9.47
C ILE A 42 0.44 -12.20 -9.53
N ASP A 43 1.09 -12.46 -10.66
CA ASP A 43 1.89 -13.68 -10.92
C ASP A 43 1.12 -15.00 -10.60
N GLY A 44 -0.17 -15.05 -10.95
CA GLY A 44 -1.04 -16.20 -10.69
C GLY A 44 -1.49 -16.36 -9.23
N VAL A 45 -1.24 -15.36 -8.37
CA VAL A 45 -1.68 -15.37 -6.98
C VAL A 45 -2.83 -14.39 -6.80
N GLN A 46 -3.97 -14.89 -6.32
CA GLN A 46 -5.11 -14.06 -5.95
C GLN A 46 -4.86 -13.37 -4.61
N CYS A 47 -5.03 -12.06 -4.58
CA CYS A 47 -4.89 -11.23 -3.39
C CYS A 47 -6.26 -10.63 -3.03
N ALA A 48 -6.69 -10.80 -1.79
CA ALA A 48 -7.95 -10.23 -1.30
C ALA A 48 -7.81 -8.74 -0.97
N SER A 49 -6.58 -8.26 -0.77
CA SER A 49 -6.27 -6.86 -0.51
C SER A 49 -4.80 -6.56 -0.81
N MET A 50 -4.45 -5.29 -0.99
CA MET A 50 -3.05 -4.87 -1.07
C MET A 50 -2.31 -5.13 0.25
N GLU A 51 -2.98 -5.04 1.40
CA GLU A 51 -2.37 -5.38 2.69
C GLU A 51 -1.95 -6.84 2.74
N GLY A 52 -2.83 -7.77 2.32
CA GLY A 52 -2.49 -9.20 2.24
C GLY A 52 -1.24 -9.45 1.39
N PHE A 53 -1.15 -8.82 0.22
CA PHE A 53 0.03 -8.88 -0.62
C PHE A 53 1.28 -8.34 0.10
N LEU A 54 1.23 -7.13 0.68
CA LEU A 54 2.37 -6.51 1.35
C LEU A 54 2.85 -7.33 2.56
N GLN A 55 1.94 -7.92 3.32
CA GLN A 55 2.29 -8.77 4.46
C GLN A 55 2.90 -10.10 4.02
N SER A 56 2.43 -10.68 2.91
CA SER A 56 2.94 -11.93 2.37
C SER A 56 4.44 -11.86 2.00
N LEU A 57 4.90 -10.69 1.55
CA LEU A 57 6.31 -10.46 1.19
C LEU A 57 7.31 -10.71 2.34
N LYS A 58 6.84 -10.77 3.57
CA LYS A 58 7.67 -10.97 4.78
C LYS A 58 7.99 -12.44 5.06
N PHE A 59 7.45 -13.35 4.25
CA PHE A 59 7.56 -14.79 4.47
C PHE A 59 8.22 -15.47 3.26
N GLN A 60 9.18 -16.34 3.52
CA GLN A 60 9.85 -17.12 2.47
C GLN A 60 8.98 -18.27 1.97
N ASP A 61 8.16 -18.86 2.83
CA ASP A 61 7.28 -19.97 2.50
C ASP A 61 6.17 -19.56 1.54
N ILE A 62 6.14 -20.15 0.34
CA ILE A 62 5.18 -19.81 -0.74
C ILE A 62 3.74 -20.14 -0.34
N SER A 63 3.52 -21.23 0.40
CA SER A 63 2.18 -21.61 0.87
C SER A 63 1.68 -20.55 1.86
N LYS A 64 2.56 -20.08 2.75
CA LYS A 64 2.25 -19.00 3.70
C LYS A 64 1.99 -17.66 2.98
N GLN A 65 2.74 -17.35 1.93
CA GLN A 65 2.46 -16.17 1.11
C GLN A 65 1.04 -16.21 0.54
N ARG A 66 0.63 -17.33 -0.05
CA ARG A 66 -0.72 -17.50 -0.62
C ARG A 66 -1.82 -17.41 0.44
N GLU A 67 -1.61 -18.02 1.61
CA GLU A 67 -2.52 -17.92 2.76
C GLU A 67 -2.74 -16.45 3.16
N ILE A 68 -1.66 -15.66 3.29
CA ILE A 68 -1.73 -14.26 3.71
C ILE A 68 -2.31 -13.38 2.59
N CYS A 69 -1.99 -13.64 1.33
CA CYS A 69 -2.61 -12.94 0.19
C CYS A 69 -4.13 -13.05 0.17
N ALA A 70 -4.69 -14.17 0.66
CA ALA A 70 -6.13 -14.38 0.75
C ALA A 70 -6.82 -13.57 1.87
N LEU A 71 -6.07 -12.82 2.69
CA LEU A 71 -6.59 -12.03 3.80
C LEU A 71 -6.79 -10.57 3.42
N SER A 72 -7.67 -9.89 4.16
CA SER A 72 -7.90 -8.45 4.06
C SER A 72 -8.07 -7.81 5.44
N GLY A 73 -8.13 -6.49 5.48
CA GLY A 73 -8.41 -5.75 6.70
C GLY A 73 -7.43 -6.04 7.84
N LYS A 74 -8.00 -6.20 9.03
CA LYS A 74 -7.23 -6.43 10.25
C LYS A 74 -6.51 -7.78 10.25
N GLU A 75 -7.12 -8.83 9.70
CA GLU A 75 -6.52 -10.17 9.62
C GLU A 75 -5.23 -10.15 8.82
N ALA A 76 -5.22 -9.51 7.65
CA ALA A 76 -4.01 -9.32 6.86
C ALA A 76 -2.93 -8.57 7.65
N LYS A 77 -3.30 -7.47 8.31
CA LYS A 77 -2.37 -6.66 9.10
C LYS A 77 -1.77 -7.43 10.26
N ASP A 78 -2.58 -8.21 10.98
CA ASP A 78 -2.16 -8.98 12.16
C ASP A 78 -1.29 -10.20 11.77
N SER A 79 -1.33 -10.66 10.51
CA SER A 79 -0.47 -11.72 9.98
C SER A 79 1.00 -11.28 9.77
N SER A 80 1.37 -10.11 10.25
CA SER A 80 2.68 -9.51 10.10
C SER A 80 3.76 -10.22 10.94
N THR A 81 5.01 -10.12 10.45
CA THR A 81 6.22 -10.47 11.21
C THR A 81 7.25 -9.36 11.07
N THR A 82 8.17 -9.27 12.04
CA THR A 82 9.28 -8.31 12.02
C THR A 82 10.63 -8.95 11.70
N VAL A 83 10.68 -10.27 11.48
CA VAL A 83 11.93 -11.01 11.22
C VAL A 83 12.70 -10.44 10.04
N TRP A 84 12.00 -10.04 8.98
CA TRP A 84 12.59 -9.43 7.78
C TRP A 84 13.37 -8.13 8.06
N GLN A 85 13.08 -7.43 9.17
CA GLN A 85 13.70 -6.13 9.49
C GLN A 85 15.20 -6.27 9.78
N SER A 86 15.66 -7.38 10.32
CA SER A 86 17.07 -7.61 10.62
C SER A 86 17.92 -7.80 9.38
N THR A 87 17.37 -8.43 8.35
CA THR A 87 18.08 -8.71 7.09
C THR A 87 17.69 -7.79 5.95
N GLN A 88 16.59 -7.04 6.12
CA GLN A 88 15.96 -6.24 5.06
C GLN A 88 15.62 -7.08 3.82
N THR A 89 15.36 -8.37 4.02
CA THR A 89 15.03 -9.33 2.97
C THR A 89 13.54 -9.60 2.94
N ILE A 90 12.97 -9.51 1.76
CA ILE A 90 11.58 -9.87 1.47
C ILE A 90 11.54 -10.92 0.36
N TYR A 91 10.43 -11.60 0.22
CA TYR A 91 10.27 -12.73 -0.66
C TYR A 91 8.99 -12.59 -1.48
N TRP A 92 9.06 -12.98 -2.76
CA TRP A 92 7.87 -13.16 -3.57
C TRP A 92 8.02 -14.41 -4.42
N GLN A 93 7.24 -15.42 -4.13
CA GLN A 93 7.42 -16.76 -4.69
C GLN A 93 8.89 -17.23 -4.50
N GLU A 94 9.62 -17.51 -5.55
CA GLU A 94 11.03 -17.91 -5.49
C GLU A 94 12.02 -16.73 -5.50
N TYR A 95 11.52 -15.50 -5.64
CA TYR A 95 12.37 -14.32 -5.70
C TYR A 95 12.73 -13.82 -4.30
N VAL A 96 14.00 -13.47 -4.15
CA VAL A 96 14.55 -12.85 -2.95
C VAL A 96 14.90 -11.40 -3.29
N ILE A 97 14.35 -10.45 -2.55
CA ILE A 97 14.46 -9.02 -2.86
C ILE A 97 14.93 -8.27 -1.61
N HIS A 98 15.92 -7.41 -1.75
CA HIS A 98 16.33 -6.52 -0.65
C HIS A 98 15.38 -5.32 -0.57
N ARG A 99 14.82 -5.04 0.62
CA ARG A 99 13.82 -3.97 0.84
C ARG A 99 14.31 -2.58 0.39
N GLN A 100 15.60 -2.29 0.55
CA GLN A 100 16.18 -1.00 0.20
C GLN A 100 16.68 -0.92 -1.26
N SER A 101 16.29 -1.87 -2.12
CA SER A 101 16.73 -1.92 -3.52
C SER A 101 15.73 -1.27 -4.49
N GLN A 102 16.22 -0.89 -5.67
CA GLN A 102 15.36 -0.47 -6.77
C GLN A 102 14.41 -1.61 -7.23
N ALA A 103 14.85 -2.86 -7.17
CA ALA A 103 14.04 -4.02 -7.49
C ALA A 103 12.78 -4.10 -6.60
N PHE A 104 12.89 -3.74 -5.31
CA PHE A 104 11.76 -3.66 -4.42
C PHE A 104 10.70 -2.65 -4.92
N ILE A 105 11.09 -1.41 -5.15
CA ILE A 105 10.15 -0.36 -5.61
C ILE A 105 9.51 -0.74 -6.94
N THR A 106 10.29 -1.32 -7.86
CA THR A 106 9.77 -1.81 -9.14
C THR A 106 8.72 -2.90 -8.93
N HIS A 107 8.97 -3.84 -8.02
CA HIS A 107 8.03 -4.91 -7.70
C HIS A 107 6.73 -4.37 -7.09
N ILE A 108 6.82 -3.44 -6.14
CA ILE A 108 5.64 -2.81 -5.52
C ILE A 108 4.83 -2.01 -6.56
N LYS A 109 5.49 -1.20 -7.39
CA LYS A 109 4.81 -0.46 -8.47
C LYS A 109 4.08 -1.40 -9.44
N ARG A 110 4.68 -2.56 -9.77
CA ARG A 110 4.05 -3.59 -10.61
C ARG A 110 2.78 -4.14 -9.96
N ALA A 111 2.82 -4.42 -8.65
CA ALA A 111 1.66 -4.88 -7.91
C ALA A 111 0.53 -3.83 -7.88
N TYR A 112 0.84 -2.57 -7.59
CA TYR A 112 -0.15 -1.49 -7.63
C TYR A 112 -0.71 -1.25 -9.04
N LYS A 113 0.09 -1.41 -10.09
CA LYS A 113 -0.39 -1.32 -11.47
C LYS A 113 -1.37 -2.44 -11.81
N ALA A 114 -1.07 -3.69 -11.41
CA ALA A 114 -1.98 -4.81 -11.55
C ALA A 114 -3.30 -4.55 -10.81
N PHE A 115 -3.21 -4.10 -9.55
CA PHE A 115 -4.34 -3.73 -8.73
C PHE A 115 -5.21 -2.64 -9.38
N TYR A 116 -4.61 -1.53 -9.82
CA TYR A 116 -5.30 -0.43 -10.50
C TYR A 116 -6.01 -0.89 -11.79
N THR A 117 -5.36 -1.74 -12.57
CA THR A 117 -5.91 -2.23 -13.84
C THR A 117 -7.11 -3.15 -13.61
N GLN A 118 -7.04 -4.03 -12.62
CA GLN A 118 -8.04 -5.08 -12.39
C GLN A 118 -9.19 -4.62 -11.50
N ASN A 119 -8.95 -3.73 -10.53
CA ASN A 119 -9.98 -3.34 -9.56
C ASN A 119 -10.62 -2.00 -9.94
N LYS A 120 -11.86 -2.07 -10.44
CA LYS A 120 -12.62 -0.89 -10.86
C LYS A 120 -12.88 0.08 -9.70
N SER A 121 -13.28 -0.44 -8.53
CA SER A 121 -13.59 0.37 -7.35
C SER A 121 -12.39 1.20 -6.89
N PHE A 122 -11.22 0.55 -6.77
CA PHE A 122 -9.97 1.22 -6.43
C PHE A 122 -9.59 2.28 -7.47
N ARG A 123 -9.68 1.94 -8.75
CA ARG A 123 -9.35 2.86 -9.85
C ARG A 123 -10.25 4.10 -9.83
N GLU A 124 -11.56 3.94 -9.69
CA GLU A 124 -12.51 5.05 -9.63
C GLU A 124 -12.27 5.92 -8.41
N ALA A 125 -12.02 5.32 -7.24
CA ALA A 125 -11.67 6.04 -6.03
C ALA A 125 -10.39 6.86 -6.21
N LEU A 126 -9.35 6.27 -6.83
CA LEU A 126 -8.10 6.98 -7.07
C LEU A 126 -8.27 8.14 -8.06
N LEU A 127 -8.99 7.94 -9.15
CA LEU A 127 -9.27 8.97 -10.14
C LEU A 127 -10.11 10.12 -9.58
N SER A 128 -11.01 9.86 -8.62
CA SER A 128 -11.79 10.90 -7.94
C SER A 128 -10.95 11.86 -7.09
N THR A 129 -9.69 11.52 -6.85
CA THR A 129 -8.74 12.38 -6.12
C THR A 129 -7.91 13.29 -7.01
N ARG A 130 -8.18 13.34 -8.33
CA ARG A 130 -7.44 14.24 -9.25
C ARG A 130 -7.44 15.68 -8.76
N GLY A 131 -6.28 16.32 -8.84
CA GLY A 131 -6.08 17.70 -8.33
C GLY A 131 -5.92 17.82 -6.82
N LYS A 132 -6.00 16.71 -6.06
CA LYS A 132 -5.80 16.70 -4.61
C LYS A 132 -4.47 16.04 -4.24
N ARG A 133 -3.89 16.48 -3.14
CA ARG A 133 -2.71 15.81 -2.54
C ARG A 133 -3.15 14.57 -1.77
N LEU A 134 -2.37 13.51 -1.87
CA LEU A 134 -2.58 12.28 -1.12
C LEU A 134 -1.67 12.25 0.10
N TYR A 135 -2.22 11.88 1.25
CA TYR A 135 -1.52 11.72 2.52
C TYR A 135 -1.95 10.42 3.19
N HIS A 136 -1.10 9.93 4.09
CA HIS A 136 -1.41 8.84 5.02
C HIS A 136 -0.83 9.21 6.40
N ILE A 137 -1.47 10.16 7.08
CA ILE A 137 -0.95 10.77 8.32
C ILE A 137 -0.85 9.74 9.43
N GLY A 138 0.35 9.55 9.97
CA GLY A 138 0.60 8.57 11.03
C GLY A 138 1.02 7.20 10.50
N GLY A 139 1.21 7.07 9.19
CA GLY A 139 1.93 5.97 8.59
C GLY A 139 3.38 5.92 9.08
N VAL A 140 4.04 4.79 8.88
CA VAL A 140 5.45 4.62 9.23
C VAL A 140 6.32 5.25 8.15
N THR A 141 7.27 6.09 8.56
CA THR A 141 8.20 6.79 7.64
C THR A 141 9.55 6.11 7.50
N ASP A 142 9.88 5.19 8.42
CA ASP A 142 11.14 4.46 8.46
C ASP A 142 11.04 3.19 7.59
N SER A 143 11.74 3.19 6.44
CA SER A 143 11.77 2.07 5.52
C SER A 143 12.41 0.80 6.07
N TYR A 144 13.19 0.89 7.14
CA TYR A 144 13.76 -0.26 7.84
C TYR A 144 12.74 -0.97 8.73
N LYS A 145 11.62 -0.32 9.06
CA LYS A 145 10.58 -0.82 9.97
C LYS A 145 9.24 -1.13 9.31
N THR A 146 9.07 -0.71 8.05
CA THR A 146 7.84 -0.98 7.30
C THR A 146 8.13 -1.47 5.89
N ILE A 147 7.26 -2.36 5.38
CA ILE A 147 7.33 -2.81 3.99
C ILE A 147 7.05 -1.65 3.04
N LEU A 148 6.17 -0.74 3.39
CA LEU A 148 5.86 0.42 2.56
C LEU A 148 5.73 1.65 3.47
N THR A 149 6.52 2.68 3.22
CA THR A 149 6.40 3.95 3.93
C THR A 149 5.21 4.76 3.42
N GLU A 150 4.73 5.71 4.24
CA GLU A 150 3.66 6.62 3.82
C GLU A 150 4.02 7.44 2.57
N VAL A 151 5.29 7.80 2.43
CA VAL A 151 5.79 8.57 1.27
C VAL A 151 5.79 7.71 0.01
N GLU A 152 6.33 6.49 0.08
CA GLU A 152 6.31 5.55 -1.05
C GLU A 152 4.89 5.24 -1.48
N PHE A 153 4.00 4.97 -0.52
CA PHE A 153 2.58 4.69 -0.77
C PHE A 153 1.90 5.83 -1.52
N CYS A 154 1.94 7.05 -0.97
CA CYS A 154 1.29 8.21 -1.58
C CYS A 154 1.91 8.58 -2.94
N SER A 155 3.23 8.39 -3.12
CA SER A 155 3.92 8.63 -4.39
C SER A 155 3.43 7.66 -5.47
N ILE A 156 3.39 6.36 -5.17
CA ILE A 156 2.91 5.32 -6.10
C ILE A 156 1.47 5.61 -6.56
N LEU A 157 0.58 5.94 -5.62
CA LEU A 157 -0.80 6.27 -5.95
C LEU A 157 -0.90 7.53 -6.82
N THR A 158 -0.10 8.53 -6.53
CA THR A 158 -0.08 9.79 -7.31
C THR A 158 0.41 9.52 -8.74
N GLU A 159 1.48 8.75 -8.90
CA GLU A 159 2.01 8.36 -10.22
C GLU A 159 0.97 7.59 -11.04
N LEU A 160 0.29 6.60 -10.45
CA LEU A 160 -0.76 5.83 -11.12
C LEU A 160 -1.94 6.69 -11.55
N ARG A 161 -2.38 7.60 -10.66
CA ARG A 161 -3.49 8.52 -10.94
C ARG A 161 -3.20 9.46 -12.09
N ASP A 162 -1.99 9.99 -12.13
CA ASP A 162 -1.58 11.05 -13.05
C ASP A 162 -0.99 10.48 -14.38
N GLY A 163 -0.88 9.15 -14.49
CA GLY A 163 -0.41 8.46 -15.68
C GLY A 163 1.11 8.57 -15.90
N VAL A 164 1.86 8.88 -14.85
CA VAL A 164 3.34 8.94 -14.86
C VAL A 164 3.88 7.58 -14.44
N SER A 165 3.84 6.58 -15.32
CA SER A 165 4.33 5.22 -15.02
C SER A 165 5.13 4.68 -16.20
#